data_c3cddca484941389c40b1de5f7f5fcb1
#
_entry.id   c3cddca484941389c40b1de5f7f5fcb1
#
_cell.length_a   1.000
_cell.length_b   1.000
_cell.length_c   1.000
_cell.angle_alpha   90.00
_cell.angle_beta   90.00
_cell.angle_gamma   90.00
#
_symmetry.space_group_name_H-M   'P 1'
#
loop_
_entity.id
_entity.type
_entity.pdbx_description
1 polymer ?
#
loop_
_entity_poly.entity_id
_entity_poly.type
_entity_poly.pdbx_seq_one_letter_code
_entity_poly.pdbx_strand_id
1 'polypeptide(L)'
;HDENAFSFGGVAGHAGVFSCAWDLAVLARTLLNGGVYGRSRILSEESVDLLFTDFNTAFPGDEHGLGFELYQHWYMGAMATPRSAGHTGFTGTSLVLDPTTDTFLIVLGNSVHPVRSWRSGSAPRVATANQLARAVPVRPERGRTAWFSGMASASTATLTLPALRLDSARARLECALWWDTEPASDGLFLEASTGGEDWQPVPFTTVRPGPGHRPDPLPHPAGSVTGWSGRVWHRLEADLSVWRGKSLQLRWRYTTDQLYVGRGAYVDALRVRDGGRTVFDSERPRDAGRIGATGWVLSAD
;
A
#
# COMPACT_ATOMS: atom_id res chain seq x y z
N HIS A 1 29.48 0.26 16.47
CA HIS A 1 30.29 0.49 15.27
C HIS A 1 30.18 -0.69 14.31
N ASP A 2 30.57 -0.51 13.08
CA ASP A 2 30.70 -1.59 12.10
C ASP A 2 32.11 -2.15 12.11
N GLU A 3 32.24 -3.48 12.27
CA GLU A 3 33.56 -4.14 12.45
C GLU A 3 34.37 -4.12 11.14
N ASN A 4 33.71 -4.19 9.98
CA ASN A 4 34.39 -4.13 8.69
C ASN A 4 34.92 -2.72 8.40
N ALA A 5 34.09 -1.69 8.61
CA ALA A 5 34.53 -0.31 8.46
C ALA A 5 35.70 0.01 9.43
N PHE A 6 35.66 -0.50 10.66
CA PHE A 6 36.74 -0.37 11.62
C PHE A 6 38.05 -1.02 11.13
N SER A 7 37.98 -2.22 10.56
CA SER A 7 39.14 -2.92 10.02
C SER A 7 39.79 -2.23 8.81
N PHE A 8 39.01 -1.38 8.08
CA PHE A 8 39.52 -0.50 7.02
C PHE A 8 40.06 0.85 7.53
N GLY A 9 40.20 1.03 8.83
CA GLY A 9 40.65 2.27 9.43
C GLY A 9 39.56 3.32 9.64
N GLY A 10 38.29 2.95 9.48
CA GLY A 10 37.12 3.80 9.71
C GLY A 10 36.76 4.75 8.57
N VAL A 11 37.59 4.88 7.55
CA VAL A 11 37.30 5.69 6.34
C VAL A 11 37.13 4.77 5.13
N ALA A 12 35.90 4.41 4.84
CA ALA A 12 35.57 3.48 3.77
C ALA A 12 34.24 3.87 3.12
N GLY A 13 34.02 3.46 1.86
CA GLY A 13 32.72 3.55 1.21
C GLY A 13 31.68 2.57 1.78
N HIS A 14 32.11 1.62 2.60
CA HIS A 14 31.27 0.65 3.29
C HIS A 14 31.07 1.07 4.74
N ALA A 15 29.82 1.41 5.12
CA ALA A 15 29.42 1.77 6.48
C ALA A 15 30.30 2.87 7.15
N GLY A 16 30.41 2.87 8.48
CA GLY A 16 31.36 3.71 9.22
C GLY A 16 30.89 5.14 9.50
N VAL A 17 29.73 5.55 9.03
CA VAL A 17 29.18 6.89 9.29
C VAL A 17 28.59 6.96 10.69
N PHE A 18 29.03 7.98 11.45
CA PHE A 18 28.42 8.38 12.72
C PHE A 18 27.61 9.65 12.49
N SER A 19 26.35 9.65 12.93
CA SER A 19 25.44 10.79 12.76
C SER A 19 24.38 10.83 13.87
N CYS A 20 23.47 11.78 13.81
CA CYS A 20 22.30 11.88 14.66
C CYS A 20 21.03 12.00 13.81
N ALA A 21 19.85 11.82 14.43
CA ALA A 21 18.59 11.87 13.71
C ALA A 21 18.34 13.20 13.01
N TRP A 22 18.79 14.31 13.60
CA TRP A 22 18.61 15.64 13.01
C TRP A 22 19.41 15.82 11.72
N ASP A 23 20.68 15.45 11.72
CA ASP A 23 21.55 15.58 10.54
C ASP A 23 21.08 14.65 9.41
N LEU A 24 20.66 13.42 9.77
CA LEU A 24 20.05 12.51 8.80
C LEU A 24 18.72 13.03 8.25
N ALA A 25 17.92 13.73 9.05
CA ALA A 25 16.68 14.37 8.58
C ALA A 25 16.98 15.51 7.60
N VAL A 26 18.04 16.28 7.80
CA VAL A 26 18.50 17.30 6.84
C VAL A 26 18.91 16.64 5.52
N LEU A 27 19.68 15.53 5.58
CA LEU A 27 20.05 14.76 4.40
C LEU A 27 18.82 14.21 3.69
N ALA A 28 17.92 13.53 4.41
CA ALA A 28 16.69 12.96 3.85
C ALA A 28 15.84 14.03 3.15
N ARG A 29 15.64 15.16 3.81
CA ARG A 29 14.91 16.29 3.23
C ARG A 29 15.62 16.88 2.00
N THR A 30 16.94 16.94 2.03
CA THR A 30 17.75 17.39 0.88
C THR A 30 17.48 16.52 -0.35
N LEU A 31 17.49 15.19 -0.18
CA LEU A 31 17.25 14.24 -1.28
C LEU A 31 15.81 14.32 -1.78
N LEU A 32 14.82 14.37 -0.89
CA LEU A 32 13.40 14.52 -1.29
C LEU A 32 13.12 15.88 -1.97
N ASN A 33 13.93 16.90 -1.73
CA ASN A 33 13.86 18.21 -2.37
C ASN A 33 14.76 18.32 -3.62
N GLY A 34 15.09 17.22 -4.29
CA GLY A 34 15.91 17.24 -5.52
C GLY A 34 17.33 17.73 -5.29
N GLY A 35 17.92 17.41 -4.13
CA GLY A 35 19.32 17.71 -3.82
C GLY A 35 19.57 19.08 -3.16
N VAL A 36 18.50 19.75 -2.68
CA VAL A 36 18.59 21.12 -2.11
C VAL A 36 18.06 21.17 -0.68
N TYR A 37 18.79 21.86 0.19
CA TYR A 37 18.33 22.24 1.52
C TYR A 37 18.60 23.73 1.78
N GLY A 38 17.55 24.52 1.94
CA GLY A 38 17.65 25.98 2.04
C GLY A 38 18.27 26.61 0.77
N ARG A 39 19.47 27.17 0.90
CA ARG A 39 20.23 27.77 -0.21
C ARG A 39 21.34 26.86 -0.74
N SER A 40 21.56 25.71 -0.15
CA SER A 40 22.65 24.81 -0.47
C SER A 40 22.17 23.65 -1.34
N ARG A 41 22.83 23.43 -2.47
CA ARG A 41 22.67 22.28 -3.33
C ARG A 41 23.86 21.35 -3.16
N ILE A 42 23.60 20.05 -2.93
CA ILE A 42 24.65 19.03 -2.85
C ILE A 42 24.63 18.07 -4.05
N LEU A 43 23.46 17.90 -4.68
CA LEU A 43 23.28 17.08 -5.88
C LEU A 43 22.37 17.80 -6.88
N SER A 44 22.53 17.52 -8.17
CA SER A 44 21.55 17.94 -9.19
C SER A 44 20.27 17.09 -9.06
N GLU A 45 19.15 17.55 -9.62
CA GLU A 45 17.91 16.78 -9.66
C GLU A 45 18.08 15.46 -10.40
N GLU A 46 18.80 15.48 -11.53
CA GLU A 46 19.12 14.28 -12.31
C GLU A 46 19.93 13.26 -11.48
N SER A 47 20.88 13.73 -10.65
CA SER A 47 21.65 12.85 -9.76
C SER A 47 20.78 12.26 -8.66
N VAL A 48 19.83 13.02 -8.15
CA VAL A 48 18.85 12.52 -7.16
C VAL A 48 17.93 11.48 -7.81
N ASP A 49 17.46 11.69 -9.03
CA ASP A 49 16.61 10.71 -9.73
C ASP A 49 17.32 9.36 -9.91
N LEU A 50 18.65 9.35 -10.07
CA LEU A 50 19.41 8.10 -10.13
C LEU A 50 19.41 7.32 -8.82
N LEU A 51 19.21 7.96 -7.67
CA LEU A 51 19.08 7.27 -6.37
C LEU A 51 17.77 6.46 -6.31
N PHE A 52 16.73 6.88 -7.04
CA PHE A 52 15.40 6.28 -7.09
C PHE A 52 15.13 5.50 -8.38
N THR A 53 16.14 5.34 -9.23
CA THR A 53 16.06 4.59 -10.49
C THR A 53 16.62 3.20 -10.28
N ASP A 54 15.85 2.17 -10.64
CA ASP A 54 16.30 0.79 -10.54
C ASP A 54 17.30 0.46 -11.66
N PHE A 55 18.54 0.14 -11.27
CA PHE A 55 19.60 -0.34 -12.15
C PHE A 55 19.75 -1.85 -12.11
N ASN A 56 18.95 -2.54 -11.29
CA ASN A 56 19.07 -3.97 -11.04
C ASN A 56 17.91 -4.78 -11.65
N THR A 57 17.31 -4.26 -12.70
CA THR A 57 16.09 -4.82 -13.35
C THR A 57 16.21 -6.28 -13.80
N ALA A 58 17.43 -6.81 -13.92
CA ALA A 58 17.68 -8.23 -14.22
C ALA A 58 17.44 -9.16 -13.01
N PHE A 59 17.29 -8.60 -11.80
CA PHE A 59 17.16 -9.32 -10.54
C PHE A 59 15.93 -8.84 -9.77
N PRO A 60 14.72 -9.30 -10.14
CA PRO A 60 13.49 -8.92 -9.45
C PRO A 60 13.52 -9.28 -7.96
N GLY A 61 13.18 -8.35 -7.09
CA GLY A 61 13.27 -8.48 -5.63
C GLY A 61 14.54 -7.87 -5.03
N ASP A 62 15.53 -7.57 -5.86
CA ASP A 62 16.79 -6.91 -5.49
C ASP A 62 16.93 -5.53 -6.17
N GLU A 63 15.81 -4.80 -6.30
CA GLU A 63 15.77 -3.48 -6.91
C GLU A 63 16.73 -2.53 -6.20
N HIS A 64 17.60 -1.84 -6.97
CA HIS A 64 18.66 -1.01 -6.41
C HIS A 64 18.94 0.24 -7.25
N GLY A 65 18.91 1.40 -6.60
CA GLY A 65 19.37 2.68 -7.13
C GLY A 65 20.86 2.93 -6.85
N LEU A 66 21.33 4.14 -7.11
CA LEU A 66 22.70 4.49 -6.73
C LEU A 66 22.79 4.72 -5.20
N GLY A 67 23.31 3.70 -4.50
CA GLY A 67 23.53 3.74 -3.05
C GLY A 67 22.33 3.41 -2.17
N PHE A 68 21.15 3.13 -2.76
CA PHE A 68 19.95 2.75 -2.03
C PHE A 68 19.32 1.48 -2.58
N GLU A 69 18.84 0.62 -1.68
CA GLU A 69 17.86 -0.43 -2.00
C GLU A 69 16.51 0.22 -2.29
N LEU A 70 15.77 -0.30 -3.26
CA LEU A 70 14.46 0.22 -3.64
C LEU A 70 13.36 -0.81 -3.33
N TYR A 71 12.15 -0.34 -2.96
CA TYR A 71 10.94 -1.15 -2.83
C TYR A 71 11.08 -2.37 -1.90
N GLN A 72 11.82 -2.26 -0.80
CA GLN A 72 12.15 -3.38 0.09
C GLN A 72 11.19 -3.49 1.29
N HIS A 73 10.17 -4.35 1.19
CA HIS A 73 9.17 -4.53 2.27
C HIS A 73 9.79 -5.04 3.57
N TRP A 74 10.90 -5.81 3.52
CA TRP A 74 11.50 -6.43 4.69
C TRP A 74 12.02 -5.46 5.76
N TYR A 75 12.20 -4.19 5.44
CA TYR A 75 12.50 -3.14 6.42
C TYR A 75 11.71 -1.84 6.20
N MET A 76 11.24 -1.58 5.00
CA MET A 76 10.39 -0.42 4.70
C MET A 76 8.92 -0.65 5.07
N GLY A 77 8.50 -1.93 5.30
CA GLY A 77 7.12 -2.26 5.62
C GLY A 77 6.14 -1.61 4.64
N ALA A 78 5.06 -1.06 5.16
CA ALA A 78 4.03 -0.38 4.37
C ALA A 78 4.45 1.00 3.80
N MET A 79 5.66 1.49 4.07
CA MET A 79 6.23 2.61 3.32
C MET A 79 6.79 2.19 1.97
N ALA A 80 6.99 0.89 1.73
CA ALA A 80 7.51 0.39 0.46
C ALA A 80 6.58 0.77 -0.69
N THR A 81 7.13 1.47 -1.66
CA THR A 81 6.53 1.80 -2.96
C THR A 81 7.56 1.58 -4.06
N PRO A 82 7.18 1.43 -5.31
CA PRO A 82 8.16 1.33 -6.41
C PRO A 82 9.13 2.52 -6.50
N ARG A 83 8.86 3.60 -5.77
CA ARG A 83 9.70 4.80 -5.71
C ARG A 83 10.35 5.03 -4.34
N SER A 84 10.08 4.19 -3.35
CA SER A 84 10.75 4.30 -2.06
C SER A 84 12.20 3.80 -2.15
N ALA A 85 13.08 4.51 -1.48
CA ALA A 85 14.50 4.19 -1.41
C ALA A 85 14.97 4.17 0.05
N GLY A 86 15.96 3.37 0.36
CA GLY A 86 16.48 3.33 1.71
C GLY A 86 17.67 2.42 1.86
N HIS A 87 18.17 2.32 3.08
CA HIS A 87 19.19 1.36 3.45
C HIS A 87 19.12 1.05 4.93
N THR A 88 19.62 -0.11 5.31
CA THR A 88 19.73 -0.52 6.72
C THR A 88 21.16 -0.42 7.21
N GLY A 89 21.34 -0.33 8.53
CA GLY A 89 22.64 -0.39 9.18
C GLY A 89 22.78 -1.62 10.07
N PHE A 90 23.99 -2.14 10.15
CA PHE A 90 24.35 -3.31 10.96
C PHE A 90 23.88 -3.23 12.41
N THR A 91 23.94 -2.05 13.00
CA THR A 91 23.54 -1.81 14.39
C THR A 91 22.02 -1.75 14.61
N GLY A 92 21.20 -1.98 13.59
CA GLY A 92 19.75 -1.93 13.70
C GLY A 92 19.14 -0.61 13.22
N THR A 93 19.95 0.26 12.60
CA THR A 93 19.46 1.51 12.02
C THR A 93 18.79 1.29 10.67
N SER A 94 17.95 2.25 10.24
CA SER A 94 17.45 2.35 8.86
C SER A 94 17.11 3.80 8.51
N LEU A 95 17.24 4.10 7.21
CA LEU A 95 16.72 5.30 6.57
C LEU A 95 15.80 4.84 5.44
N VAL A 96 14.60 5.40 5.38
CA VAL A 96 13.64 5.20 4.28
C VAL A 96 13.19 6.55 3.76
N LEU A 97 13.17 6.70 2.44
CA LEU A 97 12.71 7.89 1.72
C LEU A 97 11.54 7.46 0.82
N ASP A 98 10.42 8.16 0.90
CA ASP A 98 9.28 7.93 -0.01
C ASP A 98 8.91 9.26 -0.69
N PRO A 99 9.37 9.50 -1.91
CA PRO A 99 8.99 10.70 -2.68
C PRO A 99 7.52 10.71 -3.09
N THR A 100 6.82 9.56 -3.06
CA THR A 100 5.40 9.50 -3.40
C THR A 100 4.52 10.22 -2.37
N THR A 101 4.91 10.14 -1.10
CA THR A 101 4.20 10.77 0.02
C THR A 101 4.97 11.94 0.63
N ASP A 102 6.14 12.29 0.09
CA ASP A 102 7.06 13.29 0.61
C ASP A 102 7.42 13.05 2.08
N THR A 103 7.63 11.77 2.43
CA THR A 103 7.96 11.36 3.79
C THR A 103 9.31 10.65 3.87
N PHE A 104 9.91 10.66 5.05
CA PHE A 104 11.08 9.86 5.36
C PHE A 104 10.99 9.28 6.77
N LEU A 105 11.65 8.16 6.99
CA LEU A 105 11.79 7.51 8.29
C LEU A 105 13.25 7.30 8.64
N ILE A 106 13.62 7.67 9.85
CA ILE A 106 14.93 7.40 10.44
C ILE A 106 14.71 6.55 11.70
N VAL A 107 15.28 5.36 11.71
CA VAL A 107 15.30 4.50 12.91
C VAL A 107 16.75 4.39 13.38
N LEU A 108 17.02 4.85 14.60
CA LEU A 108 18.32 4.69 15.23
C LEU A 108 18.22 3.60 16.29
N GLY A 109 18.99 2.53 16.11
CA GLY A 109 18.97 1.36 16.97
C GLY A 109 20.38 0.91 17.35
N ASN A 110 20.46 0.18 18.47
CA ASN A 110 21.68 -0.49 18.92
C ASN A 110 21.36 -1.96 19.21
N SER A 111 21.27 -2.76 18.16
CA SER A 111 20.88 -4.17 18.21
C SER A 111 22.06 -5.12 18.35
N VAL A 112 23.29 -4.63 18.35
CA VAL A 112 24.49 -5.47 18.37
C VAL A 112 25.31 -5.35 19.67
N HIS A 113 25.03 -4.36 20.49
CA HIS A 113 25.71 -4.17 21.79
C HIS A 113 24.78 -4.49 22.96
N PRO A 114 25.24 -5.22 24.03
CA PRO A 114 26.56 -5.87 24.15
C PRO A 114 26.62 -7.23 23.43
N VAL A 115 25.48 -7.79 23.01
CA VAL A 115 25.38 -9.12 22.40
C VAL A 115 24.61 -9.06 21.09
N ARG A 116 25.22 -9.54 20.01
CA ARG A 116 24.68 -9.46 18.64
C ARG A 116 23.43 -10.33 18.38
N SER A 117 23.24 -11.41 19.11
CA SER A 117 22.30 -12.49 18.78
C SER A 117 20.91 -12.36 19.41
N TRP A 118 20.61 -11.31 20.15
CA TRP A 118 19.41 -11.25 20.98
C TRP A 118 18.15 -10.70 20.27
N ARG A 119 18.25 -10.20 19.05
CA ARG A 119 17.14 -9.54 18.37
C ARG A 119 17.21 -9.61 16.84
N SER A 120 16.05 -9.82 16.20
CA SER A 120 15.89 -9.55 14.77
C SER A 120 15.90 -8.06 14.47
N GLY A 121 16.77 -7.61 13.58
CA GLY A 121 16.88 -6.19 13.21
C GLY A 121 15.70 -5.64 12.38
N SER A 122 14.94 -6.48 11.68
CA SER A 122 13.86 -6.03 10.77
C SER A 122 12.58 -5.65 11.50
N ALA A 123 12.17 -6.37 12.54
CA ALA A 123 10.90 -6.16 13.20
C ALA A 123 10.66 -4.71 13.71
N PRO A 124 11.59 -4.05 14.41
CA PRO A 124 11.42 -2.65 14.81
C PRO A 124 11.34 -1.68 13.63
N ARG A 125 12.09 -1.95 12.54
CA ARG A 125 12.07 -1.15 11.31
C ARG A 125 10.71 -1.21 10.64
N VAL A 126 10.20 -2.42 10.40
CA VAL A 126 8.88 -2.67 9.78
C VAL A 126 7.76 -2.08 10.64
N ALA A 127 7.77 -2.33 11.96
CA ALA A 127 6.75 -1.80 12.85
C ALA A 127 6.67 -0.27 12.81
N THR A 128 7.82 0.41 12.84
CA THR A 128 7.87 1.88 12.78
C THR A 128 7.45 2.40 11.41
N ALA A 129 7.88 1.75 10.33
CA ALA A 129 7.51 2.09 8.95
C ALA A 129 6.01 1.93 8.71
N ASN A 130 5.39 0.85 9.23
CA ASN A 130 3.95 0.64 9.13
C ASN A 130 3.17 1.76 9.84
N GLN A 131 3.64 2.23 11.01
CA GLN A 131 2.99 3.35 11.73
C GLN A 131 3.12 4.67 10.97
N LEU A 132 4.28 4.95 10.36
CA LEU A 132 4.42 6.14 9.54
C LEU A 132 3.56 6.08 8.29
N ALA A 133 3.53 4.94 7.59
CA ALA A 133 2.66 4.74 6.45
C ALA A 133 1.17 4.93 6.83
N ARG A 134 0.78 4.47 8.02
CA ARG A 134 -0.58 4.67 8.55
C ARG A 134 -0.88 6.13 8.89
N ALA A 135 0.11 6.90 9.31
CA ALA A 135 -0.04 8.33 9.62
C ALA A 135 -0.20 9.20 8.36
N VAL A 136 0.18 8.70 7.17
CA VAL A 136 -0.12 9.38 5.90
C VAL A 136 -1.58 9.11 5.53
N PRO A 137 -2.45 10.13 5.50
CA PRO A 137 -3.88 9.91 5.36
C PRO A 137 -4.28 9.47 3.96
N VAL A 138 -5.19 8.50 3.89
CA VAL A 138 -5.94 8.16 2.66
C VAL A 138 -7.32 8.80 2.80
N ARG A 139 -7.47 10.02 2.27
CA ARG A 139 -8.75 10.76 2.38
C ARG A 139 -9.86 9.99 1.67
N PRO A 140 -11.05 9.87 2.27
CA PRO A 140 -12.22 9.28 1.62
C PRO A 140 -12.51 9.93 0.26
N GLU A 141 -12.94 9.13 -0.72
CA GLU A 141 -13.38 9.62 -2.02
C GLU A 141 -14.71 10.39 -1.89
N ARG A 142 -15.57 9.93 -0.96
CA ARG A 142 -16.84 10.59 -0.63
C ARG A 142 -17.09 10.65 0.87
N GLY A 143 -17.86 11.63 1.28
CA GLY A 143 -18.27 11.74 2.68
C GLY A 143 -17.13 12.01 3.64
N ARG A 144 -17.16 11.35 4.80
CA ARG A 144 -16.22 11.58 5.91
C ARG A 144 -15.39 10.36 6.24
N THR A 145 -15.76 9.18 5.78
CA THR A 145 -15.10 7.91 6.07
C THR A 145 -15.16 6.98 4.87
N ALA A 146 -14.14 6.15 4.70
CA ALA A 146 -14.09 5.03 3.77
C ALA A 146 -13.89 3.73 4.56
N TRP A 147 -14.27 2.59 3.99
CA TRP A 147 -13.97 1.28 4.56
C TRP A 147 -12.49 0.95 4.37
N PHE A 148 -11.81 0.61 5.46
CA PHE A 148 -10.40 0.24 5.50
C PHE A 148 -10.20 -1.20 5.97
N SER A 149 -9.41 -1.98 5.22
CA SER A 149 -9.16 -3.42 5.46
C SER A 149 -8.27 -3.73 6.66
N GLY A 150 -7.63 -2.72 7.25
CA GLY A 150 -6.55 -2.93 8.22
C GLY A 150 -5.20 -3.22 7.57
N MET A 151 -4.20 -3.42 8.43
CA MET A 151 -2.80 -3.72 8.08
C MET A 151 -2.26 -4.88 8.96
N ALA A 152 -3.10 -5.82 9.33
CA ALA A 152 -2.66 -6.99 10.09
C ALA A 152 -2.10 -8.06 9.15
N SER A 153 -0.92 -8.64 9.47
CA SER A 153 -0.40 -9.83 8.80
C SER A 153 -1.14 -11.09 9.24
N ALA A 154 -1.02 -12.17 8.48
CA ALA A 154 -1.67 -13.46 8.73
C ALA A 154 -3.19 -13.32 8.97
N SER A 155 -3.86 -12.51 8.19
CA SER A 155 -5.26 -12.14 8.44
C SER A 155 -6.15 -12.33 7.22
N THR A 156 -7.46 -12.48 7.51
CA THR A 156 -8.51 -12.40 6.50
C THR A 156 -9.59 -11.46 7.01
N ALA A 157 -9.84 -10.40 6.25
CA ALA A 157 -10.86 -9.41 6.54
C ALA A 157 -11.95 -9.41 5.45
N THR A 158 -13.23 -9.30 5.83
CA THR A 158 -14.35 -9.31 4.89
C THR A 158 -15.28 -8.13 5.09
N LEU A 159 -15.73 -7.54 3.98
CA LEU A 159 -16.74 -6.49 3.92
C LEU A 159 -17.88 -6.99 3.02
N THR A 160 -19.02 -7.31 3.60
CA THR A 160 -20.12 -8.02 2.93
C THR A 160 -21.33 -7.13 2.80
N LEU A 161 -21.86 -6.98 1.57
CA LEU A 161 -23.10 -6.28 1.29
C LEU A 161 -24.30 -7.18 1.65
N PRO A 162 -25.44 -6.60 1.97
CA PRO A 162 -26.65 -7.39 2.17
C PRO A 162 -27.03 -8.14 0.88
N ALA A 163 -27.80 -9.23 1.01
CA ALA A 163 -28.36 -9.90 -0.14
C ALA A 163 -29.27 -8.95 -0.94
N LEU A 164 -29.04 -8.87 -2.25
CA LEU A 164 -29.73 -8.01 -3.19
C LEU A 164 -30.33 -8.85 -4.32
N ARG A 165 -31.59 -8.66 -4.65
CA ARG A 165 -32.20 -9.26 -5.83
C ARG A 165 -31.92 -8.42 -7.05
N LEU A 166 -31.40 -9.05 -8.10
CA LEU A 166 -31.08 -8.41 -9.38
C LEU A 166 -31.98 -8.95 -10.47
N ASP A 167 -32.75 -8.09 -11.10
CA ASP A 167 -33.73 -8.48 -12.11
C ASP A 167 -33.33 -8.02 -13.54
N SER A 168 -32.41 -7.06 -13.65
CA SER A 168 -31.96 -6.50 -14.92
C SER A 168 -30.76 -7.22 -15.51
N ALA A 169 -30.71 -7.33 -16.84
CA ALA A 169 -29.51 -7.73 -17.59
C ALA A 169 -28.42 -6.63 -17.61
N ARG A 170 -28.64 -5.49 -16.97
CA ARG A 170 -27.67 -4.37 -16.85
C ARG A 170 -27.41 -4.06 -15.38
N ALA A 171 -27.34 -5.12 -14.57
CA ALA A 171 -26.96 -4.98 -13.18
C ALA A 171 -25.43 -4.81 -13.05
N ARG A 172 -24.97 -3.89 -12.19
CA ARG A 172 -23.54 -3.66 -11.96
C ARG A 172 -23.24 -3.14 -10.56
N LEU A 173 -22.02 -3.42 -10.09
CA LEU A 173 -21.40 -2.77 -8.95
C LEU A 173 -20.51 -1.63 -9.45
N GLU A 174 -20.60 -0.49 -8.79
CA GLU A 174 -19.71 0.67 -8.94
C GLU A 174 -19.13 1.01 -7.56
N CYS A 175 -17.84 1.30 -7.45
CA CYS A 175 -17.24 1.85 -6.23
C CYS A 175 -15.93 2.59 -6.52
N ALA A 176 -15.42 3.28 -5.52
CA ALA A 176 -14.05 3.74 -5.48
C ALA A 176 -13.20 2.70 -4.74
N LEU A 177 -12.03 2.38 -5.30
CA LEU A 177 -11.07 1.41 -4.77
C LEU A 177 -9.69 2.03 -4.71
N TRP A 178 -9.03 1.91 -3.57
CA TRP A 178 -7.64 2.26 -3.35
C TRP A 178 -6.95 1.05 -2.71
N TRP A 179 -5.77 0.67 -3.20
CA TRP A 179 -5.02 -0.44 -2.62
C TRP A 179 -3.52 -0.22 -2.70
N ASP A 180 -2.83 -0.74 -1.72
CA ASP A 180 -1.38 -0.84 -1.61
C ASP A 180 -1.09 -2.05 -0.73
N THR A 181 -0.75 -3.17 -1.34
CA THR A 181 -0.60 -4.47 -0.70
C THR A 181 0.77 -5.06 -1.04
N GLU A 182 1.26 -6.01 -0.27
CA GLU A 182 2.47 -6.74 -0.67
C GLU A 182 2.22 -7.45 -2.00
N PRO A 183 3.07 -7.21 -3.04
CA PRO A 183 2.87 -7.83 -4.34
C PRO A 183 2.90 -9.35 -4.28
N ALA A 184 1.96 -10.01 -4.95
CA ALA A 184 1.83 -11.46 -5.09
C ALA A 184 1.60 -12.25 -3.78
N SER A 185 1.77 -11.64 -2.61
CA SER A 185 1.54 -12.27 -1.29
C SER A 185 0.18 -11.90 -0.73
N ASP A 186 -0.14 -10.60 -0.72
CA ASP A 186 -1.41 -10.08 -0.23
C ASP A 186 -2.39 -9.83 -1.38
N GLY A 187 -3.69 -10.01 -1.14
CA GLY A 187 -4.69 -9.80 -2.17
C GLY A 187 -6.04 -9.31 -1.66
N LEU A 188 -6.67 -8.48 -2.48
CA LEU A 188 -8.05 -8.04 -2.31
C LEU A 188 -8.91 -8.66 -3.40
N PHE A 189 -9.96 -9.38 -3.01
CA PHE A 189 -10.84 -10.15 -3.87
C PHE A 189 -12.25 -9.60 -3.81
N LEU A 190 -12.90 -9.42 -4.96
CA LEU A 190 -14.33 -9.20 -5.07
C LEU A 190 -15.01 -10.54 -5.38
N GLU A 191 -15.93 -10.94 -4.53
CA GLU A 191 -16.59 -12.24 -4.60
C GLU A 191 -18.10 -12.11 -4.49
N ALA A 192 -18.82 -13.04 -5.11
CA ALA A 192 -20.27 -13.13 -5.11
C ALA A 192 -20.76 -14.51 -4.68
N SER A 193 -21.87 -14.55 -3.93
CA SER A 193 -22.59 -15.80 -3.58
C SER A 193 -24.09 -15.65 -3.79
N THR A 194 -24.74 -16.71 -4.25
CA THR A 194 -26.21 -16.80 -4.37
C THR A 194 -26.87 -17.55 -3.20
N GLY A 195 -26.08 -17.90 -2.20
CA GLY A 195 -26.49 -18.58 -0.96
C GLY A 195 -25.40 -19.52 -0.46
N GLY A 196 -25.30 -19.66 0.86
CA GLY A 196 -24.30 -20.51 1.50
C GLY A 196 -22.87 -19.94 1.46
N GLU A 197 -21.90 -20.85 1.58
CA GLU A 197 -20.47 -20.51 1.66
C GLU A 197 -19.75 -20.60 0.32
N ASP A 198 -20.46 -20.84 -0.78
CA ASP A 198 -19.89 -20.89 -2.14
C ASP A 198 -19.73 -19.48 -2.69
N TRP A 199 -18.50 -18.98 -2.64
CA TRP A 199 -18.11 -17.66 -3.13
C TRP A 199 -17.33 -17.78 -4.43
N GLN A 200 -17.79 -17.08 -5.47
CA GLN A 200 -17.17 -17.06 -6.79
C GLN A 200 -16.54 -15.69 -7.07
N PRO A 201 -15.37 -15.63 -7.73
CA PRO A 201 -14.76 -14.36 -8.10
C PRO A 201 -15.67 -13.57 -9.06
N VAL A 202 -15.71 -12.27 -8.87
CA VAL A 202 -16.42 -11.32 -9.75
C VAL A 202 -15.39 -10.53 -10.55
N PRO A 203 -15.25 -10.77 -11.85
CA PRO A 203 -14.39 -9.94 -12.70
C PRO A 203 -14.81 -8.48 -12.65
N PHE A 204 -13.85 -7.57 -12.69
CA PHE A 204 -14.11 -6.13 -12.71
C PHE A 204 -13.08 -5.37 -13.54
N THR A 205 -13.34 -4.11 -13.78
CA THR A 205 -12.40 -3.17 -14.37
C THR A 205 -12.14 -2.03 -13.41
N THR A 206 -10.91 -1.50 -13.43
CA THR A 206 -10.57 -0.27 -12.72
C THR A 206 -10.14 0.79 -13.71
N VAL A 207 -10.44 2.05 -13.37
CA VAL A 207 -10.02 3.22 -14.14
C VAL A 207 -9.34 4.18 -13.18
N ARG A 208 -8.07 4.51 -13.47
CA ARG A 208 -7.33 5.52 -12.72
C ARG A 208 -7.77 6.92 -13.20
N PRO A 209 -8.25 7.81 -12.32
CA PRO A 209 -8.49 9.20 -12.69
C PRO A 209 -7.17 9.89 -13.06
N GLY A 210 -7.18 10.69 -14.10
CA GLY A 210 -6.00 11.46 -14.50
C GLY A 210 -6.40 12.71 -15.29
N PRO A 211 -5.67 13.82 -15.17
CA PRO A 211 -5.89 15.00 -16.00
C PRO A 211 -5.44 14.72 -17.45
N GLY A 212 -6.30 14.97 -18.42
CA GLY A 212 -5.92 15.12 -19.83
C GLY A 212 -5.88 13.87 -20.71
N HIS A 213 -6.11 12.66 -20.19
CA HIS A 213 -6.21 11.45 -21.02
C HIS A 213 -7.53 10.74 -20.74
N ARG A 214 -8.13 10.11 -21.77
CA ARG A 214 -9.16 9.09 -21.54
C ARG A 214 -8.48 7.97 -20.78
N PRO A 215 -8.86 7.72 -19.52
CA PRO A 215 -8.23 6.68 -18.74
C PRO A 215 -8.59 5.32 -19.35
N ASP A 216 -7.58 4.52 -19.70
CA ASP A 216 -7.80 3.18 -20.20
C ASP A 216 -8.28 2.26 -19.05
N PRO A 217 -9.38 1.54 -19.24
CA PRO A 217 -9.83 0.56 -18.27
C PRO A 217 -8.82 -0.58 -18.12
N LEU A 218 -8.42 -0.88 -16.88
CA LEU A 218 -7.58 -2.03 -16.57
C LEU A 218 -8.47 -3.19 -16.13
N PRO A 219 -8.54 -4.31 -16.89
CA PRO A 219 -9.34 -5.46 -16.53
C PRO A 219 -8.67 -6.32 -15.45
N HIS A 220 -9.50 -6.83 -14.53
CA HIS A 220 -9.14 -7.77 -13.47
C HIS A 220 -10.01 -9.04 -13.60
N PRO A 221 -9.69 -9.95 -14.54
CA PRO A 221 -10.54 -11.11 -14.85
C PRO A 221 -10.61 -12.13 -13.71
N ALA A 222 -9.62 -12.15 -12.83
CA ALA A 222 -9.61 -12.99 -11.63
C ALA A 222 -10.45 -12.42 -10.47
N GLY A 223 -11.06 -11.24 -10.64
CA GLY A 223 -11.80 -10.58 -9.56
C GLY A 223 -10.93 -10.13 -8.39
N SER A 224 -9.64 -9.86 -8.63
CA SER A 224 -8.70 -9.51 -7.56
C SER A 224 -7.66 -8.48 -7.98
N VAL A 225 -7.10 -7.80 -6.99
CA VAL A 225 -5.93 -6.91 -7.11
C VAL A 225 -4.90 -7.23 -6.04
N THR A 226 -3.64 -7.00 -6.38
CA THR A 226 -2.47 -7.08 -5.50
C THR A 226 -1.47 -6.00 -5.86
N GLY A 227 -0.50 -5.74 -5.00
CA GLY A 227 0.58 -4.79 -5.23
C GLY A 227 0.12 -3.34 -5.11
N TRP A 228 0.72 -2.46 -5.91
CA TRP A 228 0.63 -1.03 -5.76
C TRP A 228 -0.28 -0.35 -6.79
N SER A 229 -1.28 0.41 -6.34
CA SER A 229 -2.24 1.12 -7.19
C SER A 229 -1.80 2.54 -7.60
N GLY A 230 -0.64 3.00 -7.15
CA GLY A 230 -0.20 4.39 -7.29
C GLY A 230 -0.65 5.29 -6.14
N ARG A 231 -1.21 4.71 -5.07
CA ARG A 231 -1.78 5.43 -3.91
C ARG A 231 -2.80 6.49 -4.31
N VAL A 232 -3.63 6.15 -5.28
CA VAL A 232 -4.75 6.99 -5.75
C VAL A 232 -6.03 6.16 -5.82
N TRP A 233 -7.16 6.83 -5.69
CA TRP A 233 -8.45 6.20 -5.88
C TRP A 233 -8.66 5.82 -7.34
N HIS A 234 -9.17 4.61 -7.58
CA HIS A 234 -9.61 4.10 -8.88
C HIS A 234 -11.12 3.95 -8.86
N ARG A 235 -11.77 4.27 -9.98
CA ARG A 235 -13.15 3.87 -10.18
C ARG A 235 -13.18 2.41 -10.58
N LEU A 236 -14.01 1.62 -9.89
CA LEU A 236 -14.27 0.22 -10.21
C LEU A 236 -15.66 0.06 -10.78
N GLU A 237 -15.78 -0.80 -11.80
CA GLU A 237 -17.05 -1.30 -12.32
C GLU A 237 -16.98 -2.82 -12.51
N ALA A 238 -18.02 -3.55 -12.03
CA ALA A 238 -18.17 -4.98 -12.21
C ALA A 238 -19.57 -5.28 -12.79
N ASP A 239 -19.62 -6.10 -13.83
CA ASP A 239 -20.88 -6.59 -14.42
C ASP A 239 -21.47 -7.69 -13.56
N LEU A 240 -22.72 -7.52 -13.16
CA LEU A 240 -23.48 -8.47 -12.35
C LEU A 240 -24.62 -9.14 -13.14
N SER A 241 -24.69 -8.96 -14.45
CA SER A 241 -25.78 -9.44 -15.31
C SER A 241 -25.96 -10.96 -15.29
N VAL A 242 -24.86 -11.71 -15.07
CA VAL A 242 -24.88 -13.20 -14.98
C VAL A 242 -25.68 -13.73 -13.80
N TRP A 243 -25.93 -12.90 -12.78
CA TRP A 243 -26.77 -13.24 -11.61
C TRP A 243 -28.21 -12.73 -11.73
N ARG A 244 -28.64 -12.34 -12.92
CA ARG A 244 -30.02 -11.90 -13.15
C ARG A 244 -31.05 -12.94 -12.64
N GLY A 245 -32.08 -12.46 -11.96
CA GLY A 245 -33.14 -13.30 -11.36
C GLY A 245 -32.76 -13.97 -10.06
N LYS A 246 -31.51 -13.76 -9.57
CA LYS A 246 -31.02 -14.37 -8.34
C LYS A 246 -30.95 -13.35 -7.19
N SER A 247 -30.94 -13.85 -5.97
CA SER A 247 -30.52 -13.08 -4.79
C SER A 247 -29.01 -13.21 -4.68
N LEU A 248 -28.29 -12.10 -4.64
CA LEU A 248 -26.84 -12.04 -4.69
C LEU A 248 -26.30 -11.34 -3.46
N GLN A 249 -25.32 -11.94 -2.78
CA GLN A 249 -24.43 -11.25 -1.85
C GLN A 249 -23.09 -10.97 -2.53
N LEU A 250 -22.52 -9.79 -2.26
CA LEU A 250 -21.19 -9.39 -2.70
C LEU A 250 -20.33 -9.19 -1.48
N ARG A 251 -19.05 -9.56 -1.56
CA ARG A 251 -18.07 -9.22 -0.52
C ARG A 251 -16.73 -8.81 -1.10
N TRP A 252 -16.06 -7.93 -0.40
CA TRP A 252 -14.63 -7.74 -0.47
C TRP A 252 -13.96 -8.63 0.56
N ARG A 253 -12.97 -9.41 0.15
CA ARG A 253 -12.15 -10.23 1.04
C ARG A 253 -10.70 -9.81 0.85
N TYR A 254 -10.07 -9.33 1.92
CA TYR A 254 -8.65 -8.99 1.96
C TYR A 254 -7.90 -10.06 2.75
N THR A 255 -6.82 -10.60 2.17
CA THR A 255 -5.98 -11.63 2.80
C THR A 255 -4.53 -11.20 2.78
N THR A 256 -3.84 -11.46 3.88
CA THR A 256 -2.42 -11.19 4.05
C THR A 256 -1.70 -12.44 4.50
N ASP A 257 -0.45 -12.58 4.09
CA ASP A 257 0.42 -13.64 4.58
C ASP A 257 1.05 -13.28 5.96
N GLN A 258 2.04 -14.07 6.40
CA GLN A 258 2.67 -13.92 7.72
C GLN A 258 3.81 -12.89 7.74
N LEU A 259 4.28 -12.42 6.59
CA LEU A 259 5.54 -11.69 6.50
C LEU A 259 5.32 -10.17 6.57
N TYR A 260 4.98 -9.56 5.46
CA TYR A 260 4.89 -8.10 5.37
C TYR A 260 3.49 -7.70 4.96
N VAL A 261 3.19 -6.44 5.11
CA VAL A 261 1.92 -5.87 4.68
C VAL A 261 2.18 -4.55 3.95
N GLY A 262 1.35 -4.25 2.98
CA GLY A 262 1.26 -2.92 2.41
C GLY A 262 0.42 -1.99 3.30
N ARG A 263 0.03 -0.85 2.77
CA ARG A 263 -0.85 0.13 3.45
C ARG A 263 -2.29 -0.38 3.58
N GLY A 264 -2.61 -1.52 2.93
CA GLY A 264 -3.93 -2.14 2.92
C GLY A 264 -4.81 -1.65 1.77
N ALA A 265 -6.11 -1.87 1.90
CA ALA A 265 -7.10 -1.50 0.92
C ALA A 265 -8.20 -0.62 1.51
N TYR A 266 -8.73 0.28 0.67
CA TYR A 266 -9.88 1.11 1.00
C TYR A 266 -10.94 0.96 -0.07
N VAL A 267 -12.20 0.88 0.36
CA VAL A 267 -13.38 0.84 -0.50
C VAL A 267 -14.34 1.93 -0.07
N ASP A 268 -14.83 2.69 -1.05
CA ASP A 268 -15.74 3.82 -0.79
C ASP A 268 -16.80 3.93 -1.88
N ALA A 269 -17.85 4.70 -1.61
CA ALA A 269 -18.93 4.99 -2.55
C ALA A 269 -19.54 3.76 -3.22
N LEU A 270 -19.69 2.65 -2.47
CA LEU A 270 -20.25 1.40 -2.94
C LEU A 270 -21.70 1.57 -3.44
N ARG A 271 -21.95 1.25 -4.70
CA ARG A 271 -23.28 1.34 -5.31
C ARG A 271 -23.58 0.14 -6.18
N VAL A 272 -24.74 -0.49 -5.96
CA VAL A 272 -25.25 -1.53 -6.86
C VAL A 272 -26.43 -0.95 -7.64
N ARG A 273 -26.34 -1.04 -8.97
CA ARG A 273 -27.40 -0.65 -9.88
C ARG A 273 -28.02 -1.89 -10.50
N ASP A 274 -29.33 -1.88 -10.60
CA ASP A 274 -30.13 -2.88 -11.33
C ASP A 274 -30.87 -2.17 -12.47
N GLY A 275 -30.27 -2.18 -13.66
CA GLY A 275 -30.71 -1.33 -14.76
C GLY A 275 -30.57 0.17 -14.43
N GLY A 276 -31.67 0.90 -14.52
CA GLY A 276 -31.71 2.33 -14.18
C GLY A 276 -31.89 2.63 -12.69
N ARG A 277 -32.13 1.61 -11.85
CA ARG A 277 -32.44 1.77 -10.42
C ARG A 277 -31.21 1.49 -9.55
N THR A 278 -30.94 2.34 -8.55
CA THR A 278 -29.97 2.06 -7.48
C THR A 278 -30.66 1.22 -6.40
N VAL A 279 -30.21 -0.03 -6.23
CA VAL A 279 -30.76 -0.98 -5.26
C VAL A 279 -29.98 -1.02 -3.95
N PHE A 280 -28.74 -0.52 -3.97
CA PHE A 280 -27.88 -0.33 -2.81
C PHE A 280 -26.98 0.89 -3.01
N ASP A 281 -26.75 1.68 -1.95
CA ASP A 281 -25.83 2.83 -1.96
C ASP A 281 -25.28 3.05 -0.55
N SER A 282 -23.96 2.84 -0.37
CA SER A 282 -23.31 2.96 0.95
C SER A 282 -23.37 4.38 1.54
N GLU A 283 -23.60 5.40 0.71
CA GLU A 283 -23.78 6.77 1.16
C GLU A 283 -25.14 7.02 1.84
N ARG A 284 -26.07 6.07 1.74
CA ARG A 284 -27.36 6.14 2.41
C ARG A 284 -27.29 5.45 3.77
N PRO A 285 -27.61 6.12 4.89
CA PRO A 285 -27.49 5.53 6.23
C PRO A 285 -28.23 4.18 6.39
N ARG A 286 -29.40 4.04 5.73
CA ARG A 286 -30.18 2.79 5.74
C ARG A 286 -29.41 1.63 5.11
N ASP A 287 -28.69 1.87 4.02
CA ASP A 287 -27.96 0.83 3.29
C ASP A 287 -26.61 0.57 3.95
N ALA A 288 -25.91 1.63 4.39
CA ALA A 288 -24.65 1.55 5.12
C ALA A 288 -24.76 0.68 6.38
N GLY A 289 -25.82 0.84 7.16
CA GLY A 289 -26.09 0.04 8.38
C GLY A 289 -26.34 -1.46 8.13
N ARG A 290 -26.41 -1.90 6.88
CA ARG A 290 -26.62 -3.30 6.50
C ARG A 290 -25.34 -3.99 6.02
N ILE A 291 -24.23 -3.25 5.94
CA ILE A 291 -22.92 -3.80 5.59
C ILE A 291 -22.39 -4.62 6.78
N GLY A 292 -22.06 -5.88 6.54
CA GLY A 292 -21.34 -6.71 7.49
C GLY A 292 -19.84 -6.51 7.33
N ALA A 293 -19.12 -6.25 8.43
CA ALA A 293 -17.67 -6.04 8.41
C ALA A 293 -17.00 -6.92 9.45
N THR A 294 -15.99 -7.67 9.02
CA THR A 294 -15.08 -8.43 9.89
C THR A 294 -13.67 -8.02 9.52
N GLY A 295 -12.95 -7.40 10.46
CA GLY A 295 -11.61 -6.86 10.22
C GLY A 295 -11.58 -5.54 9.44
N TRP A 296 -12.66 -5.14 8.77
CA TRP A 296 -12.80 -3.83 8.16
C TRP A 296 -13.36 -2.81 9.16
N VAL A 297 -12.87 -1.58 9.06
CA VAL A 297 -13.32 -0.46 9.89
C VAL A 297 -13.59 0.78 9.04
N LEU A 298 -14.46 1.65 9.52
CA LEU A 298 -14.60 2.99 8.91
C LEU A 298 -13.43 3.86 9.35
N SER A 299 -12.75 4.44 8.39
CA SER A 299 -11.58 5.31 8.58
C SER A 299 -11.84 6.69 7.96
N ALA A 300 -11.44 7.72 8.66
CA ALA A 300 -11.49 9.10 8.17
C ALA A 300 -10.18 9.52 7.48
N ASP A 301 -9.19 8.63 7.48
CA ASP A 301 -7.83 8.82 6.97
C ASP A 301 -7.35 7.59 6.18
#